data_c28a98bd36537880728d5c69b1b504b3
#
_entry.id   c28a98bd36537880728d5c69b1b504b3
#
_cell.length_a   1.000
_cell.length_b   1.000
_cell.length_c   1.000
_cell.angle_alpha   90.00
_cell.angle_beta   90.00
_cell.angle_gamma   90.00
#
_symmetry.space_group_name_H-M   'P 1'
#
loop_
_entity.id
_entity.type
_entity.pdbx_description
1 polymer ?
#
loop_
_entity_poly.entity_id
_entity_poly.type
_entity_poly.pdbx_seq_one_letter_code
_entity_poly.pdbx_strand_id
1 'polypeptide(L)'
;MMMSSQTQFRYLKMQVQRKLAETLQLAENYFQRKFPVPTISYDLRGVKAGVAYLQRNEIKFNRTLLLENSDEFIRQVVPHELAHLIVYQVFGRVKPHGQEWQAVMTQLFNLPADTCHQFDVENVQGKMFAYQCECQTHYLTIRRHNRIQRDKIAYLCRKCQGKLVFHSENS
;
A
#
# COMPACT_ATOMS: atom_id res chain seq x y z
N MET A 1 24.64 9.27 18.60
CA MET A 1 24.22 10.32 17.64
C MET A 1 23.03 9.81 16.84
N MET A 2 21.98 10.59 16.79
CA MET A 2 20.84 10.29 15.90
C MET A 2 21.28 10.51 14.45
N MET A 3 21.02 9.54 13.58
CA MET A 3 21.22 9.70 12.15
C MET A 3 20.24 10.73 11.62
N SER A 4 20.68 11.58 10.69
CA SER A 4 19.73 12.49 10.02
C SER A 4 18.68 11.69 9.25
N SER A 5 17.48 12.24 9.10
CA SER A 5 16.40 11.61 8.33
C SER A 5 16.85 11.24 6.91
N GLN A 6 17.69 12.06 6.31
CA GLN A 6 18.23 11.80 4.96
C GLN A 6 19.22 10.63 4.94
N THR A 7 20.07 10.50 5.96
CA THR A 7 20.98 9.37 6.09
C THR A 7 20.23 8.08 6.36
N GLN A 8 19.23 8.13 7.24
CA GLN A 8 18.36 6.99 7.51
C GLN A 8 17.63 6.54 6.23
N PHE A 9 17.07 7.45 5.48
CA PHE A 9 16.38 7.13 4.24
C PHE A 9 17.31 6.50 3.20
N ARG A 10 18.53 7.01 3.08
CA ARG A 10 19.55 6.42 2.19
C ARG A 10 19.86 4.97 2.57
N TYR A 11 20.05 4.72 3.86
CA TYR A 11 20.27 3.38 4.39
C TYR A 11 19.07 2.46 4.10
N LEU A 12 17.85 2.92 4.32
CA LEU A 12 16.66 2.12 4.07
C LEU A 12 16.46 1.80 2.60
N LYS A 13 16.80 2.72 1.69
CA LYS A 13 16.78 2.43 0.25
C LYS A 13 17.72 1.28 -0.11
N MET A 14 18.89 1.22 0.50
CA MET A 14 19.82 0.11 0.31
C MET A 14 19.23 -1.21 0.82
N GLN A 15 18.57 -1.19 1.98
CA GLN A 15 17.91 -2.37 2.54
C GLN A 15 16.74 -2.84 1.66
N VAL A 16 15.97 -1.92 1.11
CA VAL A 16 14.91 -2.24 0.14
C VAL A 16 15.48 -2.93 -1.10
N GLN A 17 16.55 -2.39 -1.67
CA GLN A 17 17.21 -2.98 -2.85
C GLN A 17 17.76 -4.37 -2.55
N ARG A 18 18.35 -4.55 -1.39
CA ARG A 18 18.85 -5.85 -0.94
C ARG A 18 17.72 -6.87 -0.83
N LYS A 19 16.63 -6.50 -0.15
CA LYS A 19 15.46 -7.37 0.01
C LYS A 19 14.83 -7.71 -1.34
N LEU A 20 14.75 -6.73 -2.22
CA LEU A 20 14.23 -6.93 -3.58
C LEU A 20 15.09 -7.95 -4.35
N ALA A 21 16.41 -7.80 -4.31
CA ALA A 21 17.34 -8.70 -5.00
C ALA A 21 17.25 -10.14 -4.45
N GLU A 22 17.20 -10.29 -3.13
CA GLU A 22 17.05 -11.60 -2.47
C GLU A 22 15.74 -12.27 -2.88
N THR A 23 14.65 -11.53 -2.85
CA THR A 23 13.30 -12.04 -3.16
C THR A 23 13.18 -12.39 -4.64
N LEU A 24 13.73 -11.56 -5.51
CA LEU A 24 13.78 -11.80 -6.95
C LEU A 24 14.58 -13.08 -7.26
N GLN A 25 15.70 -13.28 -6.58
CA GLN A 25 16.53 -14.48 -6.75
C GLN A 25 15.76 -15.76 -6.36
N LEU A 26 14.97 -15.71 -5.28
CA LEU A 26 14.10 -16.82 -4.90
C LEU A 26 13.11 -17.18 -6.01
N ALA A 27 12.50 -16.16 -6.60
CA ALA A 27 11.56 -16.35 -7.72
C ALA A 27 12.24 -16.90 -8.96
N GLU A 28 13.42 -16.39 -9.32
CA GLU A 28 14.19 -16.86 -10.46
C GLU A 28 14.59 -18.34 -10.31
N ASN A 29 15.00 -18.73 -9.11
CA ASN A 29 15.35 -20.12 -8.80
C ASN A 29 14.12 -21.04 -8.87
N TYR A 30 13.00 -20.60 -8.36
CA TYR A 30 11.77 -21.39 -8.35
C TYR A 30 11.20 -21.59 -9.75
N PHE A 31 11.08 -20.51 -10.53
CA PHE A 31 10.49 -20.57 -11.87
C PHE A 31 11.50 -20.94 -12.96
N GLN A 32 12.77 -21.10 -12.61
CA GLN A 32 13.86 -21.43 -13.56
C GLN A 32 13.91 -20.47 -14.75
N ARG A 33 13.78 -19.17 -14.45
CA ARG A 33 13.84 -18.09 -15.46
C ARG A 33 14.34 -16.80 -14.83
N LYS A 34 14.85 -15.91 -15.67
CA LYS A 34 15.20 -14.54 -15.25
C LYS A 34 13.98 -13.63 -15.32
N PHE A 35 13.90 -12.72 -14.36
CA PHE A 35 12.90 -11.66 -14.34
C PHE A 35 13.56 -10.30 -14.52
N PRO A 36 12.94 -9.37 -15.27
CA PRO A 36 13.46 -8.01 -15.35
C PRO A 36 13.43 -7.34 -13.99
N VAL A 37 14.52 -6.67 -13.61
CA VAL A 37 14.60 -5.92 -12.36
C VAL A 37 13.66 -4.72 -12.42
N PRO A 38 12.72 -4.56 -11.49
CA PRO A 38 11.80 -3.43 -11.54
C PRO A 38 12.48 -2.11 -11.20
N THR A 39 11.96 -1.02 -11.76
CA THR A 39 12.30 0.33 -11.31
C THR A 39 11.60 0.64 -9.99
N ILE A 40 12.31 1.29 -9.08
CA ILE A 40 11.81 1.62 -7.75
C ILE A 40 11.82 3.14 -7.58
N SER A 41 10.69 3.68 -7.09
CA SER A 41 10.60 5.07 -6.64
C SER A 41 9.93 5.15 -5.28
N TYR A 42 10.08 6.31 -4.62
CA TYR A 42 9.61 6.54 -3.24
C TYR A 42 8.69 7.75 -3.16
N ASP A 43 7.99 8.03 -4.25
CA ASP A 43 7.11 9.19 -4.41
C ASP A 43 5.63 8.88 -4.24
N LEU A 44 5.29 7.65 -3.81
CA LEU A 44 3.92 7.28 -3.51
C LEU A 44 3.41 8.05 -2.30
N ARG A 45 2.24 8.66 -2.43
CA ARG A 45 1.58 9.43 -1.38
C ARG A 45 0.26 8.77 -0.97
N GLY A 46 -0.24 9.16 0.19
CA GLY A 46 -1.49 8.64 0.74
C GLY A 46 -1.26 7.45 1.65
N VAL A 47 -2.30 6.66 1.86
CA VAL A 47 -2.31 5.59 2.89
C VAL A 47 -1.74 4.25 2.40
N LYS A 48 -1.49 4.11 1.12
CA LYS A 48 -0.90 2.88 0.57
C LYS A 48 0.59 2.85 0.84
N ALA A 49 1.10 1.69 1.25
CA ALA A 49 2.52 1.48 1.49
C ALA A 49 3.30 1.29 0.18
N GLY A 50 2.73 0.55 -0.76
CA GLY A 50 3.33 0.30 -2.06
C GLY A 50 2.29 0.12 -3.16
N VAL A 51 2.71 0.24 -4.41
CA VAL A 51 1.93 -0.06 -5.60
C VAL A 51 2.85 -0.64 -6.67
N ALA A 52 2.45 -1.78 -7.24
CA ALA A 52 3.12 -2.38 -8.40
C ALA A 52 2.40 -1.99 -9.69
N TYR A 53 3.14 -1.43 -10.62
CA TYR A 53 2.66 -1.09 -11.97
C TYR A 53 3.10 -2.18 -12.94
N LEU A 54 2.19 -3.11 -13.21
CA LEU A 54 2.49 -4.37 -13.88
C LEU A 54 3.11 -4.19 -15.27
N GLN A 55 2.51 -3.33 -16.09
CA GLN A 55 2.96 -3.11 -17.48
C GLN A 55 4.28 -2.35 -17.57
N ARG A 56 4.59 -1.52 -16.55
CA ARG A 56 5.82 -0.73 -16.52
C ARG A 56 6.98 -1.44 -15.83
N ASN A 57 6.70 -2.56 -15.17
CA ASN A 57 7.64 -3.24 -14.28
C ASN A 57 8.25 -2.25 -13.26
N GLU A 58 7.38 -1.53 -12.57
CA GLU A 58 7.74 -0.45 -11.65
C GLU A 58 7.04 -0.67 -10.31
N ILE A 59 7.74 -0.39 -9.21
CA ILE A 59 7.16 -0.35 -7.87
C ILE A 59 7.35 1.04 -7.29
N LYS A 60 6.28 1.61 -6.75
CA LYS A 60 6.34 2.85 -5.98
C LYS A 60 6.08 2.57 -4.51
N PHE A 61 6.95 3.06 -3.66
CA PHE A 61 6.84 2.94 -2.21
C PHE A 61 6.52 4.28 -1.56
N ASN A 62 5.84 4.20 -0.43
CA ASN A 62 5.55 5.36 0.41
C ASN A 62 6.72 5.61 1.37
N ARG A 63 7.44 6.68 1.13
CA ARG A 63 8.63 7.05 1.92
C ARG A 63 8.32 7.23 3.40
N THR A 64 7.21 7.89 3.74
CA THR A 64 6.84 8.15 5.14
C THR A 64 6.57 6.85 5.89
N LEU A 65 5.78 5.95 5.31
CA LEU A 65 5.48 4.65 5.92
C LEU A 65 6.73 3.76 6.03
N LEU A 66 7.64 3.84 5.06
CA LEU A 66 8.93 3.14 5.15
C LEU A 66 9.77 3.65 6.32
N LEU A 67 9.87 4.96 6.51
CA LEU A 67 10.63 5.56 7.60
C LEU A 67 10.04 5.24 8.97
N GLU A 68 8.73 5.21 9.09
CA GLU A 68 8.02 4.95 10.34
C GLU A 68 7.95 3.46 10.71
N ASN A 69 8.03 2.55 9.72
CA ASN A 69 7.81 1.11 9.91
C ASN A 69 8.87 0.27 9.19
N SER A 70 10.11 0.68 9.24
CA SER A 70 11.18 0.18 8.36
C SER A 70 11.32 -1.34 8.32
N ASP A 71 11.35 -2.02 9.45
CA ASP A 71 11.56 -3.47 9.51
C ASP A 71 10.40 -4.24 8.88
N GLU A 72 9.18 -3.93 9.30
CA GLU A 72 7.97 -4.58 8.79
C GLU A 72 7.72 -4.24 7.32
N PHE A 73 8.00 -3.00 6.93
CA PHE A 73 7.87 -2.54 5.54
C PHE A 73 8.80 -3.35 4.62
N ILE A 74 10.07 -3.46 4.97
CA ILE A 74 11.06 -4.21 4.17
C ILE A 74 10.73 -5.70 4.15
N ARG A 75 10.31 -6.25 5.28
CA ARG A 75 10.00 -7.68 5.40
C ARG A 75 8.75 -8.08 4.61
N GLN A 76 7.72 -7.27 4.61
CA GLN A 76 6.39 -7.62 4.09
C GLN A 76 6.01 -6.86 2.82
N VAL A 77 6.15 -5.53 2.79
CA VAL A 77 5.67 -4.70 1.67
C VAL A 77 6.52 -4.89 0.43
N VAL A 78 7.83 -4.96 0.56
CA VAL A 78 8.73 -5.14 -0.58
C VAL A 78 8.45 -6.45 -1.31
N PRO A 79 8.38 -7.61 -0.63
CA PRO A 79 7.99 -8.86 -1.29
C PRO A 79 6.56 -8.86 -1.82
N HIS A 80 5.63 -8.19 -1.13
CA HIS A 80 4.23 -8.07 -1.56
C HIS A 80 4.12 -7.46 -2.98
N GLU A 81 4.78 -6.33 -3.18
CA GLU A 81 4.73 -5.64 -4.47
C GLU A 81 5.51 -6.39 -5.54
N LEU A 82 6.66 -6.97 -5.19
CA LEU A 82 7.41 -7.80 -6.12
C LEU A 82 6.62 -9.03 -6.55
N ALA A 83 5.88 -9.67 -5.64
CA ALA A 83 5.02 -10.81 -5.95
C ALA A 83 3.99 -10.47 -7.04
N HIS A 84 3.40 -9.27 -7.02
CA HIS A 84 2.50 -8.82 -8.09
C HIS A 84 3.18 -8.80 -9.46
N LEU A 85 4.41 -8.31 -9.54
CA LEU A 85 5.17 -8.26 -10.79
C LEU A 85 5.55 -9.66 -11.28
N ILE A 86 5.98 -10.53 -10.37
CA ILE A 86 6.33 -11.93 -10.71
C ILE A 86 5.10 -12.69 -11.23
N VAL A 87 3.98 -12.57 -10.54
CA VAL A 87 2.72 -13.22 -10.95
C VAL A 87 2.31 -12.73 -12.34
N TYR A 88 2.41 -11.46 -12.60
CA TYR A 88 2.11 -10.90 -13.92
C TYR A 88 3.03 -11.44 -15.03
N GLN A 89 4.32 -11.56 -14.74
CA GLN A 89 5.30 -12.10 -15.69
C GLN A 89 5.06 -13.58 -16.00
N VAL A 90 4.63 -14.36 -15.02
CA VAL A 90 4.44 -15.82 -15.16
C VAL A 90 3.04 -16.17 -15.68
N PHE A 91 2.00 -15.55 -15.11
CA PHE A 91 0.60 -15.94 -15.34
C PHE A 91 -0.19 -14.92 -16.16
N GLY A 92 0.39 -13.74 -16.44
CA GLY A 92 -0.32 -12.65 -17.08
C GLY A 92 -1.28 -11.95 -16.12
N ARG A 93 -2.33 -11.37 -16.65
CA ARG A 93 -3.31 -10.60 -15.88
C ARG A 93 -4.29 -11.54 -15.16
N VAL A 94 -4.11 -11.67 -13.86
CA VAL A 94 -4.96 -12.45 -12.96
C VAL A 94 -5.50 -11.57 -11.85
N LYS A 95 -6.39 -12.12 -11.01
CA LYS A 95 -6.97 -11.39 -9.88
C LYS A 95 -5.87 -10.95 -8.90
N PRO A 96 -5.77 -9.65 -8.57
CA PRO A 96 -4.86 -9.18 -7.53
C PRO A 96 -5.15 -9.89 -6.19
N HIS A 97 -4.10 -10.30 -5.49
CA HIS A 97 -4.20 -11.09 -4.25
C HIS A 97 -4.97 -12.41 -4.42
N GLY A 98 -5.07 -12.90 -5.64
CA GLY A 98 -5.66 -14.18 -5.94
C GLY A 98 -4.75 -15.35 -5.58
N GLN A 99 -5.13 -16.53 -6.04
CA GLN A 99 -4.49 -17.78 -5.71
C GLN A 99 -2.99 -17.83 -6.08
N GLU A 100 -2.63 -17.26 -7.23
CA GLU A 100 -1.27 -17.21 -7.74
C GLU A 100 -0.37 -16.33 -6.85
N TRP A 101 -0.86 -15.15 -6.50
CA TRP A 101 -0.15 -14.22 -5.62
C TRP A 101 0.00 -14.80 -4.20
N GLN A 102 -1.05 -15.39 -3.66
CA GLN A 102 -1.01 -16.03 -2.34
C GLN A 102 0.02 -17.16 -2.30
N ALA A 103 0.08 -17.96 -3.35
CA ALA A 103 1.05 -19.05 -3.45
C ALA A 103 2.50 -18.52 -3.48
N VAL A 104 2.76 -17.45 -4.22
CA VAL A 104 4.08 -16.81 -4.26
C VAL A 104 4.46 -16.29 -2.87
N MET A 105 3.56 -15.61 -2.18
CA MET A 105 3.83 -15.09 -0.84
C MET A 105 4.08 -16.21 0.18
N THR A 106 3.22 -17.21 0.25
CA THR A 106 3.27 -18.24 1.30
C THR A 106 4.26 -19.35 0.99
N GLN A 107 4.25 -19.88 -0.22
CA GLN A 107 5.06 -21.04 -0.60
C GLN A 107 6.46 -20.65 -1.05
N LEU A 108 6.60 -19.58 -1.79
CA LEU A 108 7.88 -19.16 -2.33
C LEU A 108 8.65 -18.24 -1.38
N PHE A 109 7.99 -17.21 -0.86
CA PHE A 109 8.63 -16.21 0.02
C PHE A 109 8.52 -16.55 1.50
N ASN A 110 7.73 -17.53 1.86
CA ASN A 110 7.47 -17.94 3.25
C ASN A 110 7.00 -16.76 4.12
N LEU A 111 6.07 -15.98 3.57
CA LEU A 111 5.48 -14.79 4.20
C LEU A 111 3.97 -14.91 4.27
N PRO A 112 3.30 -14.24 5.24
CA PRO A 112 1.84 -14.17 5.24
C PRO A 112 1.32 -13.54 3.95
N ALA A 113 0.18 -14.03 3.45
CA ALA A 113 -0.51 -13.47 2.29
C ALA A 113 -1.46 -12.32 2.71
N ASP A 114 -0.96 -11.38 3.49
CA ASP A 114 -1.72 -10.23 3.95
C ASP A 114 -1.92 -9.23 2.81
N THR A 115 -3.17 -8.86 2.56
CA THR A 115 -3.52 -7.98 1.45
C THR A 115 -3.39 -6.50 1.77
N CYS A 116 -3.39 -6.15 3.06
CA CYS A 116 -3.29 -4.77 3.56
C CYS A 116 -2.29 -4.68 4.69
N HIS A 117 -1.58 -3.57 4.75
CA HIS A 117 -0.76 -3.26 5.93
C HIS A 117 -1.62 -2.75 7.08
N GLN A 118 -1.07 -2.81 8.30
CA GLN A 118 -1.70 -2.29 9.52
C GLN A 118 -0.89 -1.12 10.12
N PHE A 119 -0.13 -0.41 9.29
CA PHE A 119 0.64 0.74 9.72
C PHE A 119 -0.27 1.89 10.11
N ASP A 120 0.16 2.67 11.10
CA ASP A 120 -0.46 3.94 11.41
C ASP A 120 -0.33 4.89 10.20
N VAL A 121 -1.44 5.46 9.77
CA VAL A 121 -1.50 6.31 8.59
C VAL A 121 -1.74 7.78 8.91
N GLU A 122 -1.68 8.16 10.18
CA GLU A 122 -1.94 9.53 10.65
C GLU A 122 -1.12 10.58 9.89
N ASN A 123 0.16 10.31 9.64
CA ASN A 123 1.07 11.23 8.97
C ASN A 123 0.98 11.22 7.43
N VAL A 124 0.22 10.30 6.84
CA VAL A 124 0.09 10.16 5.38
C VAL A 124 -1.33 10.33 4.87
N GLN A 125 -2.33 10.19 5.73
CA GLN A 125 -3.72 10.44 5.36
C GLN A 125 -3.95 11.94 5.21
N GLY A 126 -4.72 12.32 4.19
CA GLY A 126 -5.16 13.68 4.02
C GLY A 126 -6.19 14.09 5.07
N LYS A 127 -6.57 15.38 5.05
CA LYS A 127 -7.63 15.90 5.92
C LYS A 127 -8.89 15.04 5.80
N MET A 128 -9.44 14.66 6.95
CA MET A 128 -10.67 13.91 7.06
C MET A 128 -11.79 14.83 7.57
N PHE A 129 -13.02 14.54 7.15
CA PHE A 129 -14.19 15.33 7.51
C PHE A 129 -15.20 14.45 8.23
N ALA A 130 -15.67 14.91 9.40
CA ALA A 130 -16.63 14.18 10.19
C ALA A 130 -18.03 14.30 9.60
N TYR A 131 -18.67 13.16 9.41
CA TYR A 131 -20.06 13.01 8.99
C TYR A 131 -20.78 12.12 9.98
N GLN A 132 -22.03 12.41 10.27
CA GLN A 132 -22.81 11.67 11.25
C GLN A 132 -24.06 11.07 10.62
N CYS A 133 -24.37 9.86 11.03
CA CYS A 133 -25.68 9.23 10.86
C CYS A 133 -26.27 8.95 12.23
N GLU A 134 -27.41 8.33 12.30
CA GLU A 134 -28.10 8.03 13.57
C GLU A 134 -27.29 7.09 14.48
N CYS A 135 -26.45 6.22 13.93
CA CYS A 135 -25.78 5.19 14.71
C CYS A 135 -24.30 5.45 15.02
N GLN A 136 -23.60 6.28 14.23
CA GLN A 136 -22.16 6.50 14.43
C GLN A 136 -21.63 7.71 13.64
N THR A 137 -20.40 8.13 13.98
CA THR A 137 -19.66 9.12 13.22
C THR A 137 -18.81 8.42 12.15
N HIS A 138 -18.73 9.02 10.97
CA HIS A 138 -17.93 8.58 9.83
C HIS A 138 -16.92 9.64 9.46
N TYR A 139 -15.73 9.23 9.08
CA TYR A 139 -14.69 10.15 8.60
C TYR A 139 -14.48 9.96 7.11
N LEU A 140 -14.84 10.99 6.33
CA LEU A 140 -14.75 10.96 4.88
C LEU A 140 -13.52 11.71 4.39
N THR A 141 -12.90 11.20 3.33
CA THR A 141 -11.81 11.87 2.66
C THR A 141 -12.27 13.17 2.00
N ILE A 142 -11.33 14.10 1.77
CA ILE A 142 -11.62 15.36 1.06
C ILE A 142 -12.31 15.13 -0.29
N ARG A 143 -11.97 14.07 -1.00
CA ARG A 143 -12.61 13.73 -2.28
C ARG A 143 -14.11 13.44 -2.11
N ARG A 144 -14.48 12.63 -1.10
CA ARG A 144 -15.89 12.32 -0.81
C ARG A 144 -16.62 13.54 -0.25
N HIS A 145 -15.96 14.29 0.62
CA HIS A 145 -16.49 15.54 1.15
C HIS A 145 -16.83 16.52 0.01
N ASN A 146 -15.91 16.76 -0.90
CA ASN A 146 -16.14 17.67 -2.03
C ASN A 146 -17.27 17.18 -2.95
N ARG A 147 -17.40 15.87 -3.18
CA ARG A 147 -18.53 15.31 -3.96
C ARG A 147 -19.87 15.59 -3.30
N ILE A 148 -19.95 15.47 -1.98
CA ILE A 148 -21.18 15.81 -1.25
C ILE A 148 -21.49 17.29 -1.37
N GLN A 149 -20.48 18.16 -1.16
CA GLN A 149 -20.66 19.62 -1.14
C GLN A 149 -20.99 20.17 -2.53
N ARG A 150 -20.25 19.74 -3.55
CA ARG A 150 -20.38 20.28 -4.91
C ARG A 150 -21.48 19.59 -5.71
N ASP A 151 -21.46 18.25 -5.73
CA ASP A 151 -22.30 17.44 -6.61
C ASP A 151 -23.60 16.99 -5.93
N LYS A 152 -23.80 17.35 -4.64
CA LYS A 152 -24.98 17.00 -3.82
C LYS A 152 -25.25 15.49 -3.75
N ILE A 153 -24.21 14.68 -3.88
CA ILE A 153 -24.31 13.23 -3.76
C ILE A 153 -24.51 12.85 -2.29
N ALA A 154 -25.45 11.98 -2.00
CA ALA A 154 -25.67 11.45 -0.67
C ALA A 154 -24.93 10.13 -0.49
N TYR A 155 -24.26 9.96 0.64
CA TYR A 155 -23.71 8.68 1.11
C TYR A 155 -24.57 8.16 2.25
N LEU A 156 -24.82 6.86 2.26
CA LEU A 156 -25.60 6.20 3.28
C LEU A 156 -24.71 5.33 4.17
N CYS A 157 -25.06 5.25 5.45
CA CYS A 157 -24.43 4.33 6.37
C CYS A 157 -24.78 2.89 6.00
N ARG A 158 -23.79 2.00 5.90
CA ARG A 158 -24.04 0.60 5.58
C ARG A 158 -24.77 -0.15 6.69
N LYS A 159 -24.71 0.36 7.93
CA LYS A 159 -25.31 -0.27 9.11
C LYS A 159 -26.76 0.17 9.32
N CYS A 160 -27.03 1.48 9.39
CA CYS A 160 -28.37 2.00 9.68
C CYS A 160 -29.10 2.53 8.45
N GLN A 161 -28.46 2.56 7.26
CA GLN A 161 -28.98 3.13 6.01
C GLN A 161 -29.29 4.62 6.09
N GLY A 162 -28.98 5.28 7.20
CA GLY A 162 -29.16 6.70 7.38
C GLY A 162 -28.21 7.53 6.52
N LYS A 163 -28.70 8.68 6.04
CA LYS A 163 -27.88 9.63 5.27
C LYS A 163 -26.78 10.22 6.13
N LEU A 164 -25.58 10.30 5.59
CA LEU A 164 -24.44 10.94 6.26
C LEU A 164 -24.58 12.46 6.16
N VAL A 165 -24.58 13.15 7.29
CA VAL A 165 -24.71 14.59 7.40
C VAL A 165 -23.38 15.17 7.89
N PHE A 166 -22.88 16.22 7.24
CA PHE A 166 -21.63 16.87 7.63
C PHE A 166 -21.78 17.49 9.00
N HIS A 167 -20.88 17.13 9.89
CA HIS A 167 -20.78 17.72 11.22
C HIS A 167 -19.62 18.71 11.20
N SER A 168 -19.92 20.00 10.99
CA SER A 168 -18.93 21.04 11.20
C SER A 168 -18.71 21.18 12.70
N GLU A 169 -17.51 20.88 13.17
CA GLU A 169 -17.09 21.34 14.48
C GLU A 169 -17.00 22.85 14.44
N ASN A 170 -18.08 23.52 14.80
CA ASN A 170 -18.00 24.89 15.24
C ASN A 170 -17.34 24.87 16.61
N SER A 171 -16.06 25.06 16.60
CA SER A 171 -15.33 25.47 17.80
C SER A 171 -15.72 26.87 18.22
#